data_f1d0583771e76489f544261df11fa714
#
_entry.id   f1d0583771e76489f544261df11fa714
#
_cell.length_a   1.000
_cell.length_b   1.000
_cell.length_c   1.000
_cell.angle_alpha   90.00
_cell.angle_beta   90.00
_cell.angle_gamma   90.00
#
_symmetry.space_group_name_H-M   'P 1'
#
loop_
_entity.id
_entity.type
_entity.pdbx_description
1 polymer ?
#
loop_
_entity_poly.entity_id
_entity_poly.type
_entity_poly.pdbx_seq_one_letter_code
_entity_poly.pdbx_strand_id
1 'polypeptide(L)'
;MGAPAPVLPPLATLGAGSAAAFAQKPVAPSLPSVGEELTLERGGKATVLAQEGDPGAAAFRVKTVERELLLRWRATPAPASRETLQRAAREGMPHGALLWPVDLATSSKAAGFGCLSPLPSPSFLPLASLLAGAPSPLRPRVTAALHLAEATLALHAAGWHLRGLSLKDVFFDPSGGEARLAGWDRILGIVEGTGSGELLAPEARGGQKVEGPYADLHALAVLQFCLIYQHFPFAGRKALGLPAGEAALDQLAASPVFLFDPARRENEAVPLAQDATGRAGGRAIALWESTLGDVKSLFSQAFGDGLRNPPGRPGASSWRLALGKLRDALYPCAHCTTDNVYDLVALKARGGAPGGCIHCGRELVLPARMKVGKHVLVLPAGSKIYRHHVEIGRSIGSDAVAEVSCHPQKPEILGIKNVSGQTWSIQWPDGKLLPLEPGKTIKLENGLKIQFGQQEGEVRR
;
A
#
# COMPACT_ATOMS: atom_id res chain seq x y z
N MET A 1 -2.05 -8.21 83.53
CA MET A 1 -2.19 -9.68 83.61
C MET A 1 -2.85 -10.13 82.34
N GLY A 2 -2.05 -10.59 81.40
CA GLY A 2 -2.49 -11.08 80.11
C GLY A 2 -2.49 -12.59 80.11
N ALA A 3 -3.55 -13.18 79.62
CA ALA A 3 -3.73 -14.63 79.55
C ALA A 3 -2.90 -15.15 78.33
N PRO A 4 -2.27 -16.34 78.38
CA PRO A 4 -1.51 -16.92 77.34
C PRO A 4 -2.39 -17.55 76.24
N ALA A 5 -1.93 -17.45 74.94
CA ALA A 5 -2.54 -18.04 73.76
C ALA A 5 -2.42 -19.58 73.75
N PRO A 6 -3.39 -20.33 73.23
CA PRO A 6 -3.35 -21.79 73.19
C PRO A 6 -2.38 -22.30 72.19
N VAL A 7 -1.57 -23.30 72.56
CA VAL A 7 -0.64 -24.09 71.80
C VAL A 7 -1.44 -25.18 71.04
N LEU A 8 -1.32 -25.19 69.70
CA LEU A 8 -1.86 -26.28 68.86
C LEU A 8 -0.88 -27.48 68.81
N PRO A 9 -1.40 -28.70 68.77
CA PRO A 9 -0.56 -29.90 68.70
C PRO A 9 0.04 -30.14 67.31
N PRO A 10 1.13 -30.89 67.16
CA PRO A 10 1.78 -31.13 65.86
C PRO A 10 0.96 -32.10 64.99
N LEU A 11 0.78 -31.72 63.73
CA LEU A 11 0.19 -32.55 62.69
C LEU A 11 1.11 -33.76 62.37
N ALA A 12 0.53 -34.93 62.44
CA ALA A 12 1.17 -36.20 62.15
C ALA A 12 1.54 -36.27 60.65
N THR A 13 2.74 -36.72 60.37
CA THR A 13 3.25 -37.12 59.06
C THR A 13 2.43 -38.27 58.46
N LEU A 14 1.61 -37.98 57.44
CA LEU A 14 1.07 -39.01 56.56
C LEU A 14 1.95 -39.21 55.39
N GLY A 15 2.24 -40.45 55.10
CA GLY A 15 3.28 -41.00 54.23
C GLY A 15 3.23 -40.50 52.79
N ALA A 16 4.42 -40.40 52.23
CA ALA A 16 4.68 -40.16 50.80
C ALA A 16 4.19 -41.33 49.98
N GLY A 17 2.98 -41.16 49.41
CA GLY A 17 2.55 -41.94 48.25
C GLY A 17 3.11 -41.36 46.98
N SER A 18 4.04 -42.03 46.37
CA SER A 18 4.60 -41.73 45.06
C SER A 18 3.51 -41.77 43.98
N ALA A 19 2.99 -40.59 43.62
CA ALA A 19 2.28 -40.41 42.37
C ALA A 19 3.27 -39.73 41.43
N ALA A 20 4.03 -40.54 40.69
CA ALA A 20 4.74 -40.10 39.48
C ALA A 20 3.66 -39.70 38.48
N ALA A 21 3.26 -38.41 38.53
CA ALA A 21 2.55 -37.81 37.44
C ALA A 21 3.52 -37.76 36.26
N PHE A 22 3.28 -38.64 35.29
CA PHE A 22 3.86 -38.53 33.96
C PHE A 22 3.47 -37.16 33.40
N ALA A 23 4.33 -36.18 33.58
CA ALA A 23 4.27 -34.96 32.80
C ALA A 23 4.49 -35.39 31.36
N GLN A 24 3.42 -35.60 30.61
CA GLN A 24 3.50 -35.75 29.17
C GLN A 24 4.18 -34.47 28.67
N LYS A 25 5.39 -34.62 28.11
CA LYS A 25 6.02 -33.58 27.32
C LYS A 25 4.94 -33.02 26.39
N PRO A 26 4.74 -31.69 26.32
CA PRO A 26 3.82 -31.11 25.38
C PRO A 26 4.22 -31.61 23.98
N VAL A 27 3.36 -32.43 23.38
CA VAL A 27 3.54 -32.88 22.02
C VAL A 27 3.56 -31.62 21.19
N ALA A 28 4.64 -31.36 20.46
CA ALA A 28 4.73 -30.22 19.56
C ALA A 28 3.50 -30.24 18.63
N PRO A 29 2.81 -29.11 18.45
CA PRO A 29 1.61 -29.07 17.64
C PRO A 29 1.95 -29.63 16.25
N SER A 30 1.24 -30.69 15.83
CA SER A 30 1.45 -31.31 14.53
C SER A 30 1.02 -30.34 13.44
N LEU A 31 1.92 -30.07 12.49
CA LEU A 31 1.65 -29.26 11.29
C LEU A 31 1.32 -30.20 10.12
N PRO A 32 0.57 -29.73 9.11
CA PRO A 32 0.39 -30.47 7.87
C PRO A 32 1.72 -30.77 7.19
N SER A 33 1.84 -31.95 6.59
CA SER A 33 3.05 -32.38 5.88
C SER A 33 2.93 -32.18 4.37
N VAL A 34 4.08 -32.01 3.71
CA VAL A 34 4.13 -31.96 2.23
C VAL A 34 3.56 -33.23 1.64
N GLY A 35 2.71 -33.12 0.61
CA GLY A 35 1.95 -34.21 0.01
C GLY A 35 0.64 -34.55 0.71
N GLU A 36 0.33 -33.94 1.84
CA GLU A 36 -0.93 -34.18 2.55
C GLU A 36 -2.11 -33.51 1.83
N GLU A 37 -3.23 -34.25 1.75
CA GLU A 37 -4.51 -33.70 1.31
C GLU A 37 -5.30 -33.13 2.49
N LEU A 38 -5.73 -31.91 2.36
CA LEU A 38 -6.56 -31.17 3.31
C LEU A 38 -7.98 -31.06 2.79
N THR A 39 -8.96 -31.13 3.69
CA THR A 39 -10.38 -30.94 3.35
C THR A 39 -10.76 -29.48 3.48
N LEU A 40 -11.39 -28.92 2.45
CA LEU A 40 -11.85 -27.53 2.40
C LEU A 40 -13.29 -27.39 2.91
N GLU A 41 -13.59 -26.35 3.66
CA GLU A 41 -14.94 -26.13 4.23
C GLU A 41 -16.00 -25.86 3.15
N ARG A 42 -15.61 -25.17 2.05
CA ARG A 42 -16.51 -24.92 0.92
C ARG A 42 -16.62 -26.08 -0.06
N GLY A 43 -16.00 -27.20 0.27
CA GLY A 43 -15.95 -28.41 -0.55
C GLY A 43 -14.66 -28.52 -1.38
N GLY A 44 -14.29 -29.75 -1.66
CA GLY A 44 -13.06 -30.08 -2.37
C GLY A 44 -11.87 -30.34 -1.46
N LYS A 45 -10.69 -30.37 -2.07
CA LYS A 45 -9.41 -30.70 -1.41
C LYS A 45 -8.31 -29.74 -1.83
N ALA A 46 -7.30 -29.61 -0.98
CA ALA A 46 -6.06 -28.91 -1.28
C ALA A 46 -4.87 -29.79 -0.90
N THR A 47 -3.88 -29.91 -1.77
CA THR A 47 -2.64 -30.67 -1.52
C THR A 47 -1.54 -29.73 -1.07
N VAL A 48 -0.85 -30.05 0.02
CA VAL A 48 0.29 -29.29 0.53
C VAL A 48 1.49 -29.52 -0.39
N LEU A 49 2.00 -28.45 -1.01
CA LEU A 49 3.12 -28.50 -1.95
C LEU A 49 4.46 -28.27 -1.28
N ALA A 50 4.54 -27.25 -0.41
CA ALA A 50 5.76 -26.81 0.25
C ALA A 50 5.44 -26.03 1.52
N GLN A 51 6.37 -26.01 2.47
CA GLN A 51 6.35 -25.07 3.58
C GLN A 51 6.94 -23.74 3.12
N GLU A 52 6.32 -22.63 3.49
CA GLU A 52 6.74 -21.26 3.15
C GLU A 52 7.31 -20.54 4.38
N GLY A 53 8.36 -19.75 4.18
CA GLY A 53 9.01 -19.00 5.25
C GLY A 53 10.04 -19.79 6.06
N ASP A 54 10.31 -19.32 7.29
CA ASP A 54 11.31 -19.94 8.15
C ASP A 54 10.91 -21.35 8.60
N PRO A 55 11.89 -22.23 8.91
CA PRO A 55 11.62 -23.53 9.52
C PRO A 55 10.78 -23.39 10.79
N GLY A 56 9.58 -23.95 10.80
CA GLY A 56 8.61 -23.80 11.89
C GLY A 56 7.52 -22.74 11.64
N ALA A 57 7.61 -21.95 10.59
CA ALA A 57 6.48 -21.14 10.15
C ALA A 57 5.31 -22.06 9.77
N ALA A 58 4.12 -21.77 10.33
CA ALA A 58 2.91 -22.53 10.04
C ALA A 58 2.25 -22.04 8.74
N ALA A 59 3.06 -21.81 7.70
CA ALA A 59 2.65 -21.31 6.39
C ALA A 59 3.07 -22.32 5.31
N PHE A 60 2.15 -22.61 4.38
CA PHE A 60 2.35 -23.60 3.35
C PHE A 60 1.78 -23.11 2.02
N ARG A 61 2.46 -23.48 0.93
CA ARG A 61 1.87 -23.42 -0.41
C ARG A 61 1.03 -24.66 -0.62
N VAL A 62 -0.20 -24.46 -1.03
CA VAL A 62 -1.13 -25.55 -1.31
C VAL A 62 -1.73 -25.39 -2.71
N LYS A 63 -2.09 -26.50 -3.33
CA LYS A 63 -2.73 -26.54 -4.64
C LYS A 63 -4.16 -27.06 -4.51
N THR A 64 -5.09 -26.28 -4.97
CA THR A 64 -6.48 -26.67 -5.23
C THR A 64 -6.61 -27.11 -6.70
N VAL A 65 -7.80 -27.54 -7.12
CA VAL A 65 -8.07 -27.84 -8.54
C VAL A 65 -7.86 -26.61 -9.42
N GLU A 66 -8.20 -25.43 -8.92
CA GLU A 66 -8.19 -24.18 -9.70
C GLU A 66 -6.85 -23.45 -9.67
N ARG A 67 -6.17 -23.41 -8.51
CA ARG A 67 -4.99 -22.55 -8.31
C ARG A 67 -4.16 -22.92 -7.09
N GLU A 68 -2.99 -22.32 -7.01
CA GLU A 68 -2.17 -22.33 -5.80
C GLU A 68 -2.58 -21.22 -4.84
N LEU A 69 -2.55 -21.51 -3.54
CA LEU A 69 -2.92 -20.63 -2.44
C LEU A 69 -1.90 -20.72 -1.32
N LEU A 70 -1.85 -19.69 -0.49
CA LEU A 70 -1.14 -19.69 0.78
C LEU A 70 -2.08 -20.20 1.86
N LEU A 71 -1.66 -21.26 2.56
CA LEU A 71 -2.29 -21.79 3.75
C LEU A 71 -1.53 -21.30 4.97
N ARG A 72 -2.21 -20.65 5.91
CA ARG A 72 -1.67 -20.38 7.26
C ARG A 72 -2.36 -21.30 8.26
N TRP A 73 -1.60 -22.21 8.86
CA TRP A 73 -2.10 -23.22 9.79
C TRP A 73 -2.10 -22.72 11.24
N ARG A 74 -3.12 -23.10 12.00
CA ARG A 74 -3.29 -22.78 13.41
C ARG A 74 -3.59 -24.06 14.17
N ALA A 75 -2.60 -24.58 14.87
CA ALA A 75 -2.71 -25.84 15.63
C ALA A 75 -3.56 -25.66 16.90
N THR A 76 -3.48 -24.50 17.55
CA THR A 76 -4.21 -24.16 18.77
C THR A 76 -4.92 -22.79 18.62
N PRO A 77 -5.97 -22.73 17.79
CA PRO A 77 -6.67 -21.48 17.55
C PRO A 77 -7.56 -21.07 18.73
N ALA A 78 -7.67 -19.75 18.97
CA ALA A 78 -8.72 -19.24 19.85
C ALA A 78 -10.11 -19.53 19.22
N PRO A 79 -11.13 -19.87 20.02
CA PRO A 79 -12.47 -20.23 19.49
C PRO A 79 -13.06 -19.22 18.50
N ALA A 80 -13.00 -17.93 18.84
CA ALA A 80 -13.53 -16.84 18.02
C ALA A 80 -12.79 -16.65 16.68
N SER A 81 -11.55 -17.18 16.55
CA SER A 81 -10.74 -17.00 15.35
C SER A 81 -11.37 -17.70 14.13
N ARG A 82 -11.94 -18.89 14.32
CA ARG A 82 -12.56 -19.65 13.20
C ARG A 82 -13.79 -18.94 12.67
N GLU A 83 -14.67 -18.49 13.55
CA GLU A 83 -15.90 -17.76 13.16
C GLU A 83 -15.58 -16.47 12.41
N THR A 84 -14.61 -15.71 12.90
CA THR A 84 -14.14 -14.48 12.22
C THR A 84 -13.62 -14.78 10.81
N LEU A 85 -12.81 -15.83 10.65
CA LEU A 85 -12.28 -16.23 9.34
C LEU A 85 -13.36 -16.76 8.41
N GLN A 86 -14.30 -17.55 8.92
CA GLN A 86 -15.45 -18.03 8.15
C GLN A 86 -16.32 -16.86 7.68
N ARG A 87 -16.56 -15.86 8.55
CA ARG A 87 -17.27 -14.65 8.18
C ARG A 87 -16.54 -13.88 7.09
N ALA A 88 -15.24 -13.60 7.28
CA ALA A 88 -14.41 -12.89 6.30
C ALA A 88 -14.38 -13.59 4.93
N ALA A 89 -14.26 -14.92 4.92
CA ALA A 89 -14.29 -15.71 3.70
C ALA A 89 -15.68 -15.67 3.00
N ARG A 90 -16.78 -15.65 3.76
CA ARG A 90 -18.15 -15.55 3.22
C ARG A 90 -18.49 -14.18 2.67
N GLU A 91 -18.12 -13.13 3.39
CA GLU A 91 -18.37 -11.73 2.99
C GLU A 91 -17.52 -11.33 1.77
N GLY A 92 -16.41 -12.04 1.54
CA GLY A 92 -15.49 -11.77 0.46
C GLY A 92 -14.52 -10.62 0.76
N MET A 93 -13.63 -10.33 -0.20
CA MET A 93 -12.63 -9.29 0.01
C MET A 93 -13.22 -7.89 -0.18
N PRO A 94 -13.01 -6.96 0.77
CA PRO A 94 -13.50 -5.59 0.66
C PRO A 94 -12.89 -4.80 -0.50
N HIS A 95 -11.66 -5.12 -0.90
CA HIS A 95 -10.95 -4.46 -2.00
C HIS A 95 -9.92 -5.38 -2.65
N GLY A 96 -9.72 -5.26 -3.96
CA GLY A 96 -8.80 -6.10 -4.74
C GLY A 96 -7.32 -6.05 -4.33
N ALA A 97 -6.91 -5.04 -3.55
CA ALA A 97 -5.57 -4.99 -2.98
C ALA A 97 -5.36 -5.95 -1.80
N LEU A 98 -6.39 -6.60 -1.28
CA LEU A 98 -6.27 -7.46 -0.11
C LEU A 98 -6.06 -8.92 -0.54
N LEU A 99 -5.03 -9.56 -0.01
CA LEU A 99 -4.86 -11.01 -0.10
C LEU A 99 -5.72 -11.67 0.98
N TRP A 100 -7.03 -11.68 0.74
CA TRP A 100 -8.08 -11.97 1.73
C TRP A 100 -8.35 -13.46 1.90
N PRO A 101 -8.82 -13.92 3.09
CA PRO A 101 -9.30 -15.28 3.28
C PRO A 101 -10.32 -15.71 2.24
N VAL A 102 -10.12 -16.90 1.64
CA VAL A 102 -11.04 -17.46 0.63
C VAL A 102 -11.72 -18.72 1.10
N ASP A 103 -11.04 -19.53 1.94
CA ASP A 103 -11.58 -20.78 2.50
C ASP A 103 -10.79 -21.20 3.74
N LEU A 104 -11.34 -22.15 4.49
CA LEU A 104 -10.66 -22.83 5.58
C LEU A 104 -10.42 -24.31 5.23
N ALA A 105 -9.35 -24.87 5.81
CA ALA A 105 -8.96 -26.24 5.61
C ALA A 105 -8.78 -26.99 6.94
N THR A 106 -9.11 -28.27 6.95
CA THR A 106 -8.84 -29.19 8.05
C THR A 106 -7.99 -30.36 7.59
N SER A 107 -7.20 -30.92 8.51
CA SER A 107 -6.36 -32.09 8.31
C SER A 107 -6.92 -33.25 9.12
N SER A 108 -6.78 -34.49 8.61
CA SER A 108 -7.03 -35.70 9.37
C SER A 108 -5.85 -36.08 10.30
N LYS A 109 -4.68 -35.47 10.11
CA LYS A 109 -3.42 -35.80 10.79
C LYS A 109 -2.93 -34.71 11.74
N ALA A 110 -3.24 -33.42 11.44
CA ALA A 110 -2.81 -32.29 12.23
C ALA A 110 -4.01 -31.65 12.95
N ALA A 111 -3.84 -31.35 14.24
CA ALA A 111 -4.83 -30.63 15.02
C ALA A 111 -4.96 -29.17 14.56
N GLY A 112 -6.17 -28.58 14.74
CA GLY A 112 -6.44 -27.21 14.38
C GLY A 112 -7.06 -27.05 12.99
N PHE A 113 -6.80 -25.92 12.35
CA PHE A 113 -7.27 -25.63 10.99
C PHE A 113 -6.34 -24.63 10.30
N GLY A 114 -6.43 -24.58 8.97
CA GLY A 114 -5.74 -23.60 8.16
C GLY A 114 -6.69 -22.63 7.49
N CYS A 115 -6.21 -21.44 7.19
CA CYS A 115 -6.90 -20.45 6.40
C CYS A 115 -6.17 -20.25 5.08
N LEU A 116 -6.90 -20.30 3.98
CA LEU A 116 -6.38 -20.12 2.63
C LEU A 116 -6.58 -18.68 2.16
N SER A 117 -5.55 -18.13 1.53
CA SER A 117 -5.58 -16.82 0.89
C SER A 117 -4.79 -16.85 -0.43
N PRO A 118 -5.04 -15.92 -1.38
CA PRO A 118 -4.20 -15.78 -2.56
C PRO A 118 -2.73 -15.53 -2.19
N LEU A 119 -1.82 -16.02 -3.03
CA LEU A 119 -0.42 -15.65 -3.02
C LEU A 119 -0.24 -14.34 -3.82
N PRO A 120 0.69 -13.44 -3.43
CA PRO A 120 1.10 -12.38 -4.33
C PRO A 120 1.75 -13.01 -5.57
N SER A 121 1.51 -12.42 -6.75
CA SER A 121 2.20 -12.85 -7.97
C SER A 121 3.72 -12.68 -7.80
N PRO A 122 4.56 -13.55 -8.41
CA PRO A 122 6.02 -13.40 -8.37
C PRO A 122 6.54 -12.06 -8.90
N SER A 123 5.76 -11.35 -9.71
CA SER A 123 6.09 -10.00 -10.19
C SER A 123 5.96 -8.91 -9.13
N PHE A 124 5.27 -9.19 -8.02
CA PHE A 124 5.10 -8.23 -6.93
C PHE A 124 6.32 -8.26 -6.00
N LEU A 125 6.83 -7.09 -5.69
CA LEU A 125 7.95 -6.91 -4.76
C LEU A 125 7.44 -6.47 -3.37
N PRO A 126 8.02 -7.00 -2.28
CA PRO A 126 7.76 -6.46 -0.95
C PRO A 126 8.18 -4.99 -0.88
N LEU A 127 7.41 -4.15 -0.18
CA LEU A 127 7.74 -2.74 0.00
C LEU A 127 9.08 -2.53 0.72
N ALA A 128 9.45 -3.44 1.62
CA ALA A 128 10.77 -3.45 2.26
C ALA A 128 11.91 -3.51 1.22
N SER A 129 11.76 -4.29 0.15
CA SER A 129 12.74 -4.38 -0.94
C SER A 129 12.86 -3.06 -1.72
N LEU A 130 11.77 -2.30 -1.85
CA LEU A 130 11.77 -0.98 -2.47
C LEU A 130 12.66 0.00 -1.69
N LEU A 131 12.63 -0.06 -0.37
CA LEU A 131 13.50 0.74 0.50
C LEU A 131 14.96 0.27 0.46
N ALA A 132 15.19 -1.02 0.27
CA ALA A 132 16.54 -1.62 0.27
C ALA A 132 17.27 -1.53 -1.08
N GLY A 133 16.60 -1.23 -2.21
CA GLY A 133 17.32 -1.48 -3.43
C GLY A 133 16.91 -0.76 -4.70
N ALA A 134 16.42 -1.48 -5.69
CA ALA A 134 16.33 -1.06 -7.06
C ALA A 134 15.42 0.18 -7.28
N PRO A 135 15.80 1.09 -8.19
CA PRO A 135 14.95 2.19 -8.58
C PRO A 135 13.67 1.64 -9.24
N SER A 136 12.55 2.20 -8.85
CA SER A 136 11.25 1.92 -9.46
C SER A 136 10.68 3.23 -10.04
N PRO A 137 10.01 3.20 -11.21
CA PRO A 137 9.37 4.39 -11.77
C PRO A 137 8.37 5.02 -10.79
N LEU A 138 8.19 6.33 -10.86
CA LEU A 138 7.32 7.05 -9.93
C LEU A 138 5.83 6.74 -10.17
N ARG A 139 5.41 6.61 -11.43
CA ARG A 139 4.01 6.36 -11.79
C ARG A 139 3.45 5.07 -11.17
N PRO A 140 4.08 3.88 -11.29
CA PRO A 140 3.63 2.68 -10.59
C PRO A 140 3.57 2.87 -9.08
N ARG A 141 4.54 3.55 -8.47
CA ARG A 141 4.56 3.80 -7.02
C ARG A 141 3.40 4.67 -6.55
N VAL A 142 3.08 5.74 -7.28
CA VAL A 142 1.92 6.59 -7.01
C VAL A 142 0.60 5.82 -7.22
N THR A 143 0.55 4.94 -8.21
CA THR A 143 -0.62 4.07 -8.43
C THR A 143 -0.80 3.08 -7.28
N ALA A 144 0.29 2.44 -6.80
CA ALA A 144 0.24 1.56 -5.63
C ALA A 144 -0.19 2.32 -4.37
N ALA A 145 0.31 3.54 -4.18
CA ALA A 145 -0.08 4.42 -3.10
C ALA A 145 -1.59 4.74 -3.13
N LEU A 146 -2.13 5.01 -4.32
CA LEU A 146 -3.57 5.22 -4.52
C LEU A 146 -4.39 3.97 -4.15
N HIS A 147 -3.97 2.79 -4.61
CA HIS A 147 -4.64 1.52 -4.27
C HIS A 147 -4.65 1.25 -2.76
N LEU A 148 -3.57 1.59 -2.03
CA LEU A 148 -3.55 1.47 -0.56
C LEU A 148 -4.55 2.41 0.12
N ALA A 149 -4.70 3.64 -0.38
CA ALA A 149 -5.70 4.56 0.14
C ALA A 149 -7.12 4.04 -0.10
N GLU A 150 -7.40 3.48 -1.29
CA GLU A 150 -8.69 2.86 -1.63
C GLU A 150 -8.96 1.61 -0.78
N ALA A 151 -7.96 0.75 -0.60
CA ALA A 151 -8.07 -0.43 0.25
C ALA A 151 -8.36 -0.08 1.71
N THR A 152 -7.69 0.97 2.25
CA THR A 152 -7.94 1.45 3.60
C THR A 152 -9.37 1.99 3.76
N LEU A 153 -9.88 2.73 2.78
CA LEU A 153 -11.28 3.19 2.76
C LEU A 153 -12.25 2.01 2.78
N ALA A 154 -12.02 1.01 1.95
CA ALA A 154 -12.89 -0.17 1.87
C ALA A 154 -12.84 -1.01 3.16
N LEU A 155 -11.66 -1.16 3.77
CA LEU A 155 -11.50 -1.83 5.07
C LEU A 155 -12.29 -1.10 6.17
N HIS A 156 -12.12 0.22 6.28
CA HIS A 156 -12.84 1.02 7.29
C HIS A 156 -14.36 0.96 7.07
N ALA A 157 -14.82 0.99 5.82
CA ALA A 157 -16.25 0.84 5.50
C ALA A 157 -16.81 -0.54 5.88
N ALA A 158 -15.97 -1.59 5.86
CA ALA A 158 -16.31 -2.94 6.31
C ALA A 158 -16.09 -3.16 7.83
N GLY A 159 -15.69 -2.12 8.58
CA GLY A 159 -15.41 -2.20 10.01
C GLY A 159 -14.09 -2.89 10.37
N TRP A 160 -13.17 -3.00 9.42
CA TRP A 160 -11.84 -3.60 9.63
C TRP A 160 -10.75 -2.52 9.73
N HIS A 161 -9.61 -2.86 10.36
CA HIS A 161 -8.49 -1.96 10.59
C HIS A 161 -7.16 -2.59 10.19
N LEU A 162 -6.18 -1.75 9.80
CA LEU A 162 -4.83 -2.16 9.37
C LEU A 162 -3.92 -2.58 10.55
N ARG A 163 -4.44 -3.26 11.53
CA ARG A 163 -3.75 -3.59 12.78
C ARG A 163 -2.38 -4.23 12.55
N GLY A 164 -1.33 -3.60 13.05
CA GLY A 164 -0.01 -4.21 13.19
C GLY A 164 0.63 -4.70 11.89
N LEU A 165 0.35 -4.06 10.75
CA LEU A 165 1.05 -4.34 9.50
C LEU A 165 2.53 -3.97 9.59
N SER A 166 3.34 -4.63 8.77
CA SER A 166 4.74 -4.30 8.52
C SER A 166 4.98 -3.97 7.05
N LEU A 167 6.13 -3.40 6.74
CA LEU A 167 6.55 -3.18 5.35
C LEU A 167 6.65 -4.50 4.55
N LYS A 168 6.82 -5.65 5.22
CA LYS A 168 6.85 -6.99 4.60
C LYS A 168 5.47 -7.49 4.19
N ASP A 169 4.40 -6.99 4.80
CA ASP A 169 3.02 -7.38 4.48
C ASP A 169 2.48 -6.62 3.26
N VAL A 170 3.22 -5.63 2.76
CA VAL A 170 2.82 -4.79 1.63
C VAL A 170 3.66 -5.13 0.41
N PHE A 171 2.99 -5.47 -0.68
CA PHE A 171 3.59 -5.80 -1.97
C PHE A 171 3.08 -4.83 -3.02
N PHE A 172 3.90 -4.56 -4.02
CA PHE A 172 3.49 -3.74 -5.17
C PHE A 172 4.09 -4.29 -6.47
N ASP A 173 3.39 -4.07 -7.57
CA ASP A 173 3.87 -4.35 -8.92
C ASP A 173 4.66 -3.13 -9.43
N PRO A 174 5.98 -3.25 -9.66
CA PRO A 174 6.80 -2.14 -10.13
C PRO A 174 6.49 -1.71 -11.56
N SER A 175 5.74 -2.52 -12.33
CA SER A 175 5.36 -2.22 -13.72
C SER A 175 3.97 -1.59 -13.82
N GLY A 176 2.96 -2.20 -13.24
CA GLY A 176 1.55 -1.75 -13.29
C GLY A 176 1.15 -0.84 -12.16
N GLY A 177 1.84 -0.91 -11.02
CA GLY A 177 1.53 -0.12 -9.83
C GLY A 177 0.37 -0.66 -9.02
N GLU A 178 0.01 -1.93 -9.16
CA GLU A 178 -0.95 -2.54 -8.24
C GLU A 178 -0.31 -2.77 -6.87
N ALA A 179 -1.09 -2.64 -5.79
CA ALA A 179 -0.66 -2.99 -4.45
C ALA A 179 -1.39 -4.23 -3.93
N ARG A 180 -0.73 -4.98 -3.02
CA ARG A 180 -1.32 -6.10 -2.29
C ARG A 180 -0.95 -6.02 -0.81
N LEU A 181 -1.94 -6.28 0.06
CA LEU A 181 -1.81 -6.36 1.51
C LEU A 181 -2.01 -7.80 1.96
N ALA A 182 -0.99 -8.40 2.56
CA ALA A 182 -0.97 -9.81 2.96
C ALA A 182 -1.31 -10.07 4.45
N GLY A 183 -1.34 -9.04 5.30
CA GLY A 183 -1.51 -9.13 6.75
C GLY A 183 -2.96 -9.36 7.22
N TRP A 184 -3.79 -10.13 6.50
CA TRP A 184 -5.19 -10.32 6.84
C TRP A 184 -5.43 -10.87 8.26
N ASP A 185 -4.53 -11.68 8.79
CA ASP A 185 -4.64 -12.25 10.13
C ASP A 185 -4.55 -11.19 11.24
N ARG A 186 -3.77 -10.13 11.02
CA ARG A 186 -3.72 -8.96 11.90
C ARG A 186 -4.93 -8.05 11.65
N ILE A 187 -5.26 -7.79 10.40
CA ILE A 187 -6.44 -6.98 10.01
C ILE A 187 -7.70 -7.54 10.67
N LEU A 188 -7.87 -8.86 10.67
CA LEU A 188 -9.00 -9.55 11.29
C LEU A 188 -8.87 -9.72 12.82
N GLY A 189 -7.77 -9.27 13.43
CA GLY A 189 -7.53 -9.42 14.87
C GLY A 189 -7.32 -10.87 15.31
N ILE A 190 -6.87 -11.74 14.43
CA ILE A 190 -6.62 -13.16 14.71
C ILE A 190 -5.28 -13.35 15.40
N VAL A 191 -4.29 -12.55 15.06
CA VAL A 191 -2.98 -12.50 15.73
C VAL A 191 -2.96 -11.28 16.62
N GLU A 192 -2.74 -11.51 17.91
CA GLU A 192 -2.48 -10.45 18.86
C GLU A 192 -1.03 -10.00 18.72
N GLY A 193 -0.81 -8.69 18.73
CA GLY A 193 0.52 -8.09 18.66
C GLY A 193 0.47 -6.70 18.05
N THR A 194 1.44 -5.89 18.40
CA THR A 194 1.53 -4.49 17.93
C THR A 194 2.11 -4.36 16.52
N GLY A 195 2.40 -5.46 15.82
CA GLY A 195 3.08 -5.44 14.53
C GLY A 195 4.55 -5.02 14.63
N SER A 196 5.19 -4.78 13.48
CA SER A 196 6.54 -4.22 13.48
C SER A 196 6.49 -2.71 13.73
N GLY A 197 7.46 -2.22 14.49
CA GLY A 197 7.45 -0.89 15.05
C GLY A 197 7.48 0.25 14.04
N GLU A 198 7.97 0.02 12.82
CA GLU A 198 8.14 1.08 11.82
C GLU A 198 6.82 1.70 11.33
N LEU A 199 5.72 0.95 11.34
CA LEU A 199 4.38 1.46 10.98
C LEU A 199 3.52 1.81 12.21
N LEU A 200 3.99 1.50 13.41
CA LEU A 200 3.22 1.69 14.63
C LEU A 200 3.03 3.16 14.96
N ALA A 201 1.80 3.57 15.15
CA ALA A 201 1.48 4.93 15.55
C ALA A 201 2.09 5.27 16.94
N PRO A 202 2.53 6.53 17.18
CA PRO A 202 3.18 6.91 18.43
C PRO A 202 2.38 6.54 19.69
N GLU A 203 1.06 6.74 19.67
CA GLU A 203 0.16 6.43 20.78
C GLU A 203 0.03 4.93 21.05
N ALA A 204 0.29 4.08 20.08
CA ALA A 204 0.22 2.62 20.24
C ALA A 204 1.51 2.01 20.82
N ARG A 205 2.61 2.78 20.91
CA ARG A 205 3.91 2.29 21.41
C ARG A 205 3.98 2.09 22.92
N GLY A 206 3.10 2.73 23.66
CA GLY A 206 3.03 2.62 25.13
C GLY A 206 2.39 1.33 25.66
N GLY A 207 2.16 0.31 24.82
CA GLY A 207 1.49 -0.93 25.21
C GLY A 207 -0.03 -0.78 25.41
N GLN A 208 -0.57 0.39 25.16
CA GLN A 208 -2.01 0.60 25.12
C GLN A 208 -2.58 0.03 23.82
N LYS A 209 -3.64 -0.75 23.94
CA LYS A 209 -4.38 -1.27 22.79
C LYS A 209 -5.12 -0.11 22.13
N VAL A 210 -4.49 0.56 21.19
CA VAL A 210 -5.12 1.63 20.40
C VAL A 210 -5.90 0.96 19.28
N GLU A 211 -7.19 0.85 19.47
CA GLU A 211 -8.11 0.39 18.44
C GLU A 211 -8.76 1.60 17.76
N GLY A 212 -8.81 1.58 16.45
CA GLY A 212 -9.50 2.61 15.70
C GLY A 212 -8.79 3.06 14.42
N PRO A 213 -9.48 3.84 13.58
CA PRO A 213 -8.98 4.23 12.27
C PRO A 213 -7.77 5.18 12.33
N TYR A 214 -7.55 5.88 13.44
CA TYR A 214 -6.48 6.88 13.52
C TYR A 214 -5.08 6.26 13.48
N ALA A 215 -4.86 5.11 14.12
CA ALA A 215 -3.59 4.39 14.04
C ALA A 215 -3.32 3.93 12.60
N ASP A 216 -4.37 3.46 11.89
CA ASP A 216 -4.29 3.08 10.49
C ASP A 216 -3.91 4.25 9.58
N LEU A 217 -4.41 5.47 9.88
CA LEU A 217 -4.07 6.67 9.11
C LEU A 217 -2.59 7.05 9.26
N HIS A 218 -1.96 6.77 10.42
CA HIS A 218 -0.52 6.91 10.57
C HIS A 218 0.24 5.90 9.71
N ALA A 219 -0.11 4.62 9.82
CA ALA A 219 0.50 3.56 9.01
C ALA A 219 0.34 3.83 7.52
N LEU A 220 -0.85 4.25 7.07
CA LEU A 220 -1.10 4.64 5.69
C LEU A 220 -0.17 5.78 5.25
N ALA A 221 -0.02 6.83 6.05
CA ALA A 221 0.87 7.95 5.71
C ALA A 221 2.33 7.50 5.57
N VAL A 222 2.83 6.63 6.47
CA VAL A 222 4.18 6.05 6.35
C VAL A 222 4.32 5.23 5.07
N LEU A 223 3.36 4.35 4.77
CA LEU A 223 3.34 3.55 3.54
C LEU A 223 3.32 4.42 2.28
N GLN A 224 2.50 5.48 2.26
CA GLN A 224 2.44 6.45 1.16
C GLN A 224 3.79 7.12 0.94
N PHE A 225 4.46 7.55 2.02
CA PHE A 225 5.77 8.17 1.94
C PHE A 225 6.83 7.20 1.40
N CYS A 226 6.87 5.98 1.94
CA CYS A 226 7.78 4.94 1.49
C CYS A 226 7.61 4.61 -0.01
N LEU A 227 6.37 4.51 -0.49
CA LEU A 227 6.10 4.27 -1.91
C LEU A 227 6.55 5.44 -2.78
N ILE A 228 6.15 6.67 -2.45
CA ILE A 228 6.38 7.84 -3.30
C ILE A 228 7.86 8.23 -3.33
N TYR A 229 8.49 8.33 -2.15
CA TYR A 229 9.86 8.84 -2.03
C TYR A 229 10.92 7.74 -1.97
N GLN A 230 10.54 6.45 -1.90
CA GLN A 230 11.45 5.33 -1.66
C GLN A 230 12.36 5.59 -0.45
N HIS A 231 11.82 6.22 0.55
CA HIS A 231 12.53 6.67 1.73
C HIS A 231 11.63 6.57 2.95
N PHE A 232 12.21 6.38 4.13
CA PHE A 232 11.44 6.37 5.37
C PHE A 232 11.23 7.80 5.88
N PRO A 233 10.01 8.20 6.31
CA PRO A 233 9.70 9.61 6.61
C PRO A 233 10.45 10.20 7.79
N PHE A 234 11.03 9.34 8.65
CA PHE A 234 11.78 9.75 9.84
C PHE A 234 13.29 9.51 9.70
N ALA A 235 13.77 9.08 8.53
CA ALA A 235 15.18 8.80 8.27
C ALA A 235 15.89 10.01 7.64
N GLY A 236 15.98 11.10 8.38
CA GLY A 236 16.80 12.27 8.04
C GLY A 236 18.18 12.20 8.71
N ARG A 237 18.68 13.35 9.21
CA ARG A 237 19.97 13.46 9.91
C ARG A 237 20.11 12.48 11.07
N LYS A 238 19.03 12.12 11.76
CA LYS A 238 19.03 11.14 12.87
C LYS A 238 19.31 9.70 12.42
N ALA A 239 19.18 9.39 11.15
CA ALA A 239 19.52 8.07 10.61
C ALA A 239 21.02 7.89 10.38
N LEU A 240 21.81 8.97 10.45
CA LEU A 240 23.26 8.91 10.28
C LEU A 240 23.91 8.04 11.35
N GLY A 241 24.67 7.03 10.92
CA GLY A 241 25.36 6.11 11.82
C GLY A 241 24.51 4.96 12.35
N LEU A 242 23.22 4.89 12.03
CA LEU A 242 22.40 3.72 12.34
C LEU A 242 22.68 2.60 11.31
N PRO A 243 22.75 1.34 11.75
CA PRO A 243 22.86 0.21 10.84
C PRO A 243 21.58 0.10 9.99
N ALA A 244 21.71 -0.35 8.74
CA ALA A 244 20.56 -0.58 7.89
C ALA A 244 19.67 -1.72 8.43
N GLY A 245 18.36 -1.60 8.30
CA GLY A 245 17.42 -2.66 8.64
C GLY A 245 16.22 -2.22 9.49
N GLU A 246 15.37 -3.18 9.81
CA GLU A 246 14.11 -2.94 10.54
C GLU A 246 14.32 -2.31 11.92
N ALA A 247 15.35 -2.73 12.66
CA ALA A 247 15.66 -2.19 13.98
C ALA A 247 15.94 -0.68 13.94
N ALA A 248 16.62 -0.19 12.89
CA ALA A 248 16.85 1.24 12.71
C ALA A 248 15.55 1.98 12.37
N LEU A 249 14.70 1.42 11.52
CA LEU A 249 13.40 2.01 11.19
C LEU A 249 12.50 2.08 12.43
N ASP A 250 12.49 1.03 13.24
CA ASP A 250 11.73 1.01 14.51
C ASP A 250 12.25 2.05 15.50
N GLN A 251 13.57 2.17 15.64
CA GLN A 251 14.20 3.19 16.50
C GLN A 251 13.82 4.62 16.05
N LEU A 252 13.85 4.90 14.75
CA LEU A 252 13.46 6.20 14.19
C LEU A 252 11.96 6.48 14.38
N ALA A 253 11.13 5.46 14.23
CA ALA A 253 9.70 5.57 14.45
C ALA A 253 9.31 5.68 15.93
N ALA A 254 10.18 5.27 16.87
CA ALA A 254 9.95 5.44 18.30
C ALA A 254 10.02 6.90 18.77
N SER A 255 10.80 7.75 18.08
CA SER A 255 10.88 9.19 18.32
C SER A 255 10.77 9.95 16.99
N PRO A 256 9.58 9.94 16.36
CA PRO A 256 9.43 10.39 14.99
C PRO A 256 9.62 11.90 14.87
N VAL A 257 10.48 12.29 13.95
CA VAL A 257 10.66 13.66 13.49
C VAL A 257 10.69 13.63 11.98
N PHE A 258 9.73 14.31 11.36
CA PHE A 258 9.61 14.31 9.90
C PHE A 258 10.81 15.01 9.25
N LEU A 259 11.40 14.35 8.26
CA LEU A 259 12.63 14.83 7.61
C LEU A 259 12.44 16.12 6.78
N PHE A 260 11.19 16.47 6.43
CA PHE A 260 10.84 17.71 5.74
C PHE A 260 10.06 18.70 6.63
N ASP A 261 10.11 18.54 7.95
CA ASP A 261 9.52 19.50 8.88
C ASP A 261 10.37 20.78 8.93
N PRO A 262 9.86 21.94 8.48
CA PRO A 262 10.63 23.19 8.47
C PRO A 262 10.90 23.73 9.88
N ALA A 263 10.09 23.33 10.87
CA ALA A 263 10.23 23.77 12.26
C ALA A 263 11.20 22.90 13.07
N ARG A 264 11.50 21.69 12.63
CA ARG A 264 12.28 20.68 13.37
C ARG A 264 13.46 20.17 12.55
N ARG A 265 14.50 21.02 12.43
CA ARG A 265 15.68 20.74 11.59
C ARG A 265 16.65 19.73 12.18
N GLU A 266 16.44 19.24 13.40
CA GLU A 266 17.31 18.21 14.01
C GLU A 266 17.29 16.89 13.25
N ASN A 267 16.28 16.67 12.40
CA ASN A 267 16.18 15.49 11.51
C ASN A 267 15.97 15.88 10.05
N GLU A 268 16.47 17.03 9.63
CA GLU A 268 16.32 17.46 8.24
C GLU A 268 16.84 16.43 7.24
N ALA A 269 16.24 16.40 6.05
CA ALA A 269 16.70 15.57 4.95
C ALA A 269 18.14 15.96 4.55
N VAL A 270 19.03 14.99 4.45
CA VAL A 270 20.44 15.22 4.12
C VAL A 270 20.72 14.65 2.73
N PRO A 271 21.33 15.43 1.81
CA PRO A 271 21.74 14.94 0.51
C PRO A 271 22.99 14.06 0.62
N LEU A 272 22.87 12.91 1.29
CA LEU A 272 23.98 12.01 1.46
C LEU A 272 24.23 11.19 0.21
N ALA A 273 25.51 11.02 -0.12
CA ALA A 273 25.96 10.13 -1.19
C ALA A 273 25.56 8.66 -0.94
N GLN A 274 25.44 8.27 0.33
CA GLN A 274 24.98 6.96 0.76
C GLN A 274 24.38 7.09 2.17
N ASP A 275 23.07 6.93 2.31
CA ASP A 275 22.48 6.64 3.61
C ASP A 275 22.68 5.16 3.98
N ALA A 276 22.28 4.77 5.19
CA ALA A 276 22.36 3.39 5.67
C ALA A 276 21.59 2.38 4.78
N THR A 277 20.79 2.87 3.81
CA THR A 277 20.05 2.06 2.84
C THR A 277 20.74 2.04 1.47
N GLY A 278 21.90 2.68 1.31
CA GLY A 278 22.63 2.79 0.03
C GLY A 278 22.00 3.75 -0.99
N ARG A 279 21.06 4.61 -0.55
CA ARG A 279 20.33 5.55 -1.40
C ARG A 279 20.70 6.99 -1.10
N ALA A 280 20.86 7.77 -2.14
CA ALA A 280 21.05 9.19 -2.00
C ALA A 280 19.74 9.83 -1.53
N GLY A 281 19.67 10.36 -0.32
CA GLY A 281 18.59 11.21 0.16
C GLY A 281 18.29 12.38 -0.78
N GLY A 282 19.23 12.74 -1.65
CA GLY A 282 19.06 13.71 -2.72
C GLY A 282 17.91 13.44 -3.68
N ARG A 283 17.56 12.16 -3.96
CA ARG A 283 16.39 11.84 -4.79
C ARG A 283 15.07 12.16 -4.10
N ALA A 284 14.98 11.83 -2.82
CA ALA A 284 13.78 12.14 -2.02
C ALA A 284 13.59 13.66 -1.89
N ILE A 285 14.68 14.42 -1.71
CA ILE A 285 14.66 15.89 -1.66
C ILE A 285 14.17 16.46 -2.99
N ALA A 286 14.79 16.10 -4.11
CA ALA A 286 14.43 16.60 -5.42
C ALA A 286 12.96 16.29 -5.79
N LEU A 287 12.50 15.08 -5.46
CA LEU A 287 11.12 14.70 -5.66
C LEU A 287 10.18 15.47 -4.72
N TRP A 288 10.56 15.66 -3.45
CA TRP A 288 9.77 16.45 -2.50
C TRP A 288 9.58 17.89 -3.01
N GLU A 289 10.64 18.55 -3.47
CA GLU A 289 10.59 19.89 -4.01
C GLU A 289 9.62 20.01 -5.18
N SER A 290 9.60 19.03 -6.07
CA SER A 290 8.74 18.98 -7.27
C SER A 290 7.34 18.43 -7.04
N THR A 291 7.06 17.83 -5.88
CA THR A 291 5.75 17.22 -5.57
C THR A 291 4.67 18.30 -5.39
N LEU A 292 3.43 18.00 -5.80
CA LEU A 292 2.28 18.88 -5.66
C LEU A 292 2.05 19.34 -4.20
N GLY A 293 1.68 20.60 -4.02
CA GLY A 293 1.44 21.20 -2.71
C GLY A 293 0.41 20.45 -1.86
N ASP A 294 -0.67 19.94 -2.48
CA ASP A 294 -1.69 19.13 -1.79
C ASP A 294 -1.07 17.89 -1.11
N VAL A 295 -0.19 17.17 -1.82
CA VAL A 295 0.47 15.96 -1.28
C VAL A 295 1.45 16.31 -0.16
N LYS A 296 2.26 17.38 -0.34
CA LYS A 296 3.16 17.88 0.71
C LYS A 296 2.40 18.27 1.97
N SER A 297 1.26 18.95 1.83
CA SER A 297 0.41 19.34 2.95
C SER A 297 -0.11 18.16 3.75
N LEU A 298 -0.52 17.07 3.07
CA LEU A 298 -0.97 15.85 3.75
C LEU A 298 0.16 15.20 4.56
N PHE A 299 1.38 15.12 4.03
CA PHE A 299 2.52 14.59 4.79
C PHE A 299 2.90 15.50 5.95
N SER A 300 2.93 16.82 5.76
CA SER A 300 3.20 17.77 6.82
C SER A 300 2.16 17.69 7.94
N GLN A 301 0.89 17.50 7.61
CA GLN A 301 -0.19 17.31 8.58
C GLN A 301 -0.04 15.96 9.31
N ALA A 302 0.22 14.86 8.58
CA ALA A 302 0.34 13.51 9.16
C ALA A 302 1.53 13.42 10.12
N PHE A 303 2.68 13.99 9.74
CA PHE A 303 3.96 13.86 10.47
C PHE A 303 4.35 15.13 11.26
N GLY A 304 3.51 16.15 11.27
CA GLY A 304 3.58 17.32 12.15
C GLY A 304 2.62 17.16 13.33
N ASP A 305 1.47 17.82 13.24
CA ASP A 305 0.44 17.77 14.28
C ASP A 305 -0.13 16.36 14.48
N GLY A 306 -0.33 15.60 13.40
CA GLY A 306 -0.88 14.24 13.43
C GLY A 306 -0.07 13.22 14.23
N LEU A 307 1.19 13.49 14.59
CA LEU A 307 1.97 12.66 15.51
C LEU A 307 1.46 12.77 16.96
N ARG A 308 0.89 13.93 17.34
CA ARG A 308 0.41 14.23 18.69
C ARG A 308 -1.11 14.30 18.79
N ASN A 309 -1.78 14.53 17.67
CA ASN A 309 -3.22 14.66 17.56
C ASN A 309 -3.77 13.63 16.54
N PRO A 310 -3.99 12.35 16.93
CA PRO A 310 -4.45 11.31 16.03
C PRO A 310 -5.70 11.66 15.20
N PRO A 311 -6.75 12.33 15.75
CA PRO A 311 -7.91 12.78 14.98
C PRO A 311 -7.57 13.80 13.88
N GLY A 312 -6.47 14.53 14.01
CA GLY A 312 -6.00 15.51 13.04
C GLY A 312 -5.29 14.89 11.82
N ARG A 313 -5.09 13.59 11.75
CA ARG A 313 -4.43 12.91 10.62
C ARG A 313 -5.27 12.98 9.36
N PRO A 314 -4.64 13.13 8.16
CA PRO A 314 -5.37 13.10 6.90
C PRO A 314 -6.08 11.76 6.72
N GLY A 315 -7.37 11.82 6.39
CA GLY A 315 -8.16 10.63 6.07
C GLY A 315 -7.73 9.96 4.76
N ALA A 316 -8.01 8.67 4.61
CA ALA A 316 -7.68 7.91 3.40
C ALA A 316 -8.36 8.50 2.13
N SER A 317 -9.51 9.15 2.25
CA SER A 317 -10.17 9.87 1.15
C SER A 317 -9.35 11.09 0.68
N SER A 318 -8.71 11.82 1.59
CA SER A 318 -7.84 12.95 1.25
C SER A 318 -6.61 12.47 0.48
N TRP A 319 -5.99 11.37 0.93
CA TRP A 319 -4.91 10.71 0.22
C TRP A 319 -5.32 10.28 -1.18
N ARG A 320 -6.48 9.62 -1.33
CA ARG A 320 -7.01 9.19 -2.63
C ARG A 320 -7.14 10.37 -3.60
N LEU A 321 -7.68 11.50 -3.14
CA LEU A 321 -7.85 12.70 -3.98
C LEU A 321 -6.51 13.30 -4.41
N ALA A 322 -5.57 13.47 -3.47
CA ALA A 322 -4.27 14.08 -3.76
C ALA A 322 -3.40 13.18 -4.65
N LEU A 323 -3.41 11.85 -4.41
CA LEU A 323 -2.65 10.89 -5.22
C LEU A 323 -3.23 10.70 -6.61
N GLY A 324 -4.56 10.79 -6.77
CA GLY A 324 -5.20 10.83 -8.09
C GLY A 324 -4.70 12.01 -8.91
N LYS A 325 -4.68 13.22 -8.34
CA LYS A 325 -4.12 14.42 -8.98
C LYS A 325 -2.63 14.26 -9.30
N LEU A 326 -1.85 13.69 -8.37
CA LEU A 326 -0.41 13.46 -8.59
C LEU A 326 -0.20 12.49 -9.76
N ARG A 327 -0.93 11.37 -9.82
CA ARG A 327 -0.86 10.41 -10.92
C ARG A 327 -1.15 11.08 -12.27
N ASP A 328 -2.15 11.93 -12.33
CA ASP A 328 -2.61 12.62 -13.53
C ASP A 328 -1.63 13.74 -13.97
N ALA A 329 -0.75 14.17 -13.06
CA ALA A 329 0.27 15.19 -13.30
C ALA A 329 1.65 14.61 -13.71
N LEU A 330 1.82 13.28 -13.72
CA LEU A 330 3.10 12.66 -14.03
C LEU A 330 3.38 12.61 -15.53
N TYR A 331 4.62 12.94 -15.93
CA TYR A 331 5.09 12.78 -17.29
C TYR A 331 6.59 12.47 -17.35
N PRO A 332 7.04 11.65 -18.32
CA PRO A 332 8.43 11.26 -18.44
C PRO A 332 9.28 12.40 -19.04
N CYS A 333 10.51 12.50 -18.58
CA CYS A 333 11.54 13.32 -19.24
C CYS A 333 11.85 12.75 -20.63
N ALA A 334 11.90 13.59 -21.66
CA ALA A 334 12.22 13.16 -23.02
C ALA A 334 13.65 12.60 -23.18
N HIS A 335 14.57 12.90 -22.24
CA HIS A 335 15.97 12.48 -22.31
C HIS A 335 16.30 11.23 -21.52
N CYS A 336 15.75 11.09 -20.29
CA CYS A 336 16.10 10.00 -19.38
C CYS A 336 14.90 9.17 -18.91
N THR A 337 13.73 9.43 -19.45
CA THR A 337 12.46 8.74 -19.15
C THR A 337 12.00 8.80 -17.68
N THR A 338 12.73 9.45 -16.79
CA THR A 338 12.32 9.65 -15.40
C THR A 338 11.04 10.46 -15.32
N ASP A 339 10.06 10.01 -14.55
CA ASP A 339 8.82 10.74 -14.30
C ASP A 339 9.10 12.05 -13.56
N ASN A 340 8.47 13.12 -14.02
CA ASN A 340 8.44 14.46 -13.42
C ASN A 340 6.99 14.85 -13.15
N VAL A 341 6.80 15.87 -12.32
CA VAL A 341 5.47 16.35 -11.93
C VAL A 341 5.13 17.63 -12.67
N TYR A 342 4.00 17.66 -13.35
CA TYR A 342 3.43 18.88 -13.91
C TYR A 342 2.68 19.63 -12.81
N ASP A 343 3.30 20.69 -12.29
CA ASP A 343 2.67 21.59 -11.32
C ASP A 343 2.39 22.94 -11.98
N LEU A 344 1.10 23.22 -12.19
CA LEU A 344 0.66 24.49 -12.81
C LEU A 344 0.99 25.71 -11.97
N VAL A 345 0.98 25.58 -10.62
CA VAL A 345 1.30 26.68 -9.72
C VAL A 345 2.78 27.02 -9.83
N ALA A 346 3.64 26.00 -9.75
CA ALA A 346 5.07 26.15 -9.89
C ALA A 346 5.46 26.64 -11.31
N LEU A 347 4.77 26.17 -12.35
CA LEU A 347 4.97 26.61 -13.73
C LEU A 347 4.66 28.11 -13.89
N LYS A 348 3.53 28.57 -13.35
CA LYS A 348 3.16 30.00 -13.37
C LYS A 348 4.15 30.87 -12.59
N ALA A 349 4.60 30.40 -11.43
CA ALA A 349 5.60 31.13 -10.62
C ALA A 349 6.94 31.28 -11.35
N ARG A 350 7.27 30.37 -12.27
CA ARG A 350 8.46 30.43 -13.16
C ARG A 350 8.20 31.14 -14.50
N GLY A 351 7.11 31.88 -14.63
CA GLY A 351 6.77 32.56 -15.89
C GLY A 351 6.45 31.64 -17.06
N GLY A 352 6.05 30.39 -16.79
CA GLY A 352 5.74 29.39 -17.81
C GLY A 352 6.92 28.47 -18.18
N ALA A 353 8.11 28.68 -17.61
CA ALA A 353 9.27 27.81 -17.85
C ALA A 353 9.10 26.44 -17.15
N PRO A 354 9.28 25.30 -17.86
CA PRO A 354 9.02 23.97 -17.31
C PRO A 354 10.02 23.54 -16.21
N GLY A 355 11.21 24.12 -16.18
CA GLY A 355 12.29 23.76 -15.25
C GLY A 355 13.10 22.53 -15.72
N GLY A 356 14.01 22.08 -14.86
CA GLY A 356 14.88 20.93 -15.14
C GLY A 356 14.31 19.61 -14.65
N CYS A 357 14.68 18.52 -15.30
CA CYS A 357 14.36 17.16 -14.88
C CYS A 357 14.96 16.84 -13.51
N ILE A 358 14.20 16.27 -12.60
CA ILE A 358 14.64 15.90 -11.23
C ILE A 358 15.80 14.90 -11.21
N HIS A 359 16.09 14.22 -12.31
CA HIS A 359 17.16 13.23 -12.40
C HIS A 359 18.36 13.71 -13.23
N CYS A 360 18.14 14.14 -14.48
CA CYS A 360 19.24 14.50 -15.38
C CYS A 360 19.50 15.99 -15.49
N GLY A 361 18.70 16.85 -14.84
CA GLY A 361 18.82 18.31 -14.83
C GLY A 361 18.48 18.99 -16.15
N ARG A 362 18.30 18.26 -17.25
CA ARG A 362 17.98 18.84 -18.57
C ARG A 362 16.61 19.49 -18.55
N GLU A 363 16.44 20.55 -19.33
CA GLU A 363 15.16 21.23 -19.47
C GLU A 363 14.04 20.28 -19.89
N LEU A 364 12.91 20.39 -19.24
CA LEU A 364 11.74 19.56 -19.49
C LEU A 364 10.94 20.13 -20.66
N VAL A 365 10.44 19.25 -21.51
CA VAL A 365 9.45 19.61 -22.53
C VAL A 365 8.06 19.39 -21.95
N LEU A 366 7.20 20.41 -22.00
CA LEU A 366 5.84 20.29 -21.50
C LEU A 366 5.04 19.28 -22.36
N PRO A 367 4.37 18.30 -21.74
CA PRO A 367 3.55 17.35 -22.47
C PRO A 367 2.27 18.01 -22.98
N ALA A 368 1.61 17.36 -23.95
CA ALA A 368 0.22 17.66 -24.26
C ALA A 368 -0.64 17.52 -22.99
N ARG A 369 -1.63 18.38 -22.82
CA ARG A 369 -2.53 18.43 -21.66
C ARG A 369 -3.97 18.44 -22.13
N MET A 370 -4.87 17.92 -21.31
CA MET A 370 -6.30 18.06 -21.53
C MET A 370 -6.96 18.60 -20.27
N LYS A 371 -7.78 19.62 -20.43
CA LYS A 371 -8.67 20.09 -19.37
C LYS A 371 -10.02 19.41 -19.56
N VAL A 372 -10.48 18.65 -18.55
CA VAL A 372 -11.80 18.01 -18.51
C VAL A 372 -12.48 18.47 -17.22
N GLY A 373 -13.49 19.32 -17.33
CA GLY A 373 -14.13 19.93 -16.17
C GLY A 373 -13.09 20.65 -15.27
N LYS A 374 -12.95 20.18 -14.04
CA LYS A 374 -11.97 20.68 -13.07
C LYS A 374 -10.57 20.01 -13.16
N HIS A 375 -10.44 18.93 -13.91
CA HIS A 375 -9.20 18.16 -14.01
C HIS A 375 -8.29 18.70 -15.10
N VAL A 376 -6.99 18.75 -14.82
CA VAL A 376 -5.94 19.00 -15.82
C VAL A 376 -5.09 17.74 -15.87
N LEU A 377 -5.16 17.05 -17.00
CA LEU A 377 -4.51 15.77 -17.23
C LEU A 377 -3.32 15.98 -18.16
N VAL A 378 -2.15 15.50 -17.82
CA VAL A 378 -1.04 15.42 -18.79
C VAL A 378 -1.16 14.13 -19.60
N LEU A 379 -0.87 14.21 -20.89
CA LEU A 379 -1.14 13.18 -21.87
C LEU A 379 0.16 12.61 -22.51
N PRO A 380 1.13 12.11 -21.72
CA PRO A 380 2.24 11.36 -22.29
C PRO A 380 1.74 10.00 -22.82
N ALA A 381 2.53 9.37 -23.69
CA ALA A 381 2.25 8.00 -24.09
C ALA A 381 2.10 7.06 -22.88
N GLY A 382 1.12 6.17 -22.93
CA GLY A 382 0.77 5.26 -21.84
C GLY A 382 -0.11 5.86 -20.75
N SER A 383 -0.42 7.16 -20.79
CA SER A 383 -1.38 7.77 -19.85
C SER A 383 -2.82 7.34 -20.15
N LYS A 384 -3.65 7.36 -19.11
CA LYS A 384 -5.05 6.97 -19.18
C LYS A 384 -5.95 8.10 -18.68
N ILE A 385 -7.10 8.25 -19.31
CA ILE A 385 -8.21 9.04 -18.79
C ILE A 385 -9.18 8.06 -18.16
N TYR A 386 -9.56 8.33 -16.93
CA TYR A 386 -10.42 7.45 -16.15
C TYR A 386 -11.85 7.97 -16.10
N ARG A 387 -12.78 7.08 -15.79
CA ARG A 387 -14.24 7.39 -15.72
C ARG A 387 -14.55 8.57 -14.80
N HIS A 388 -13.86 8.71 -13.67
CA HIS A 388 -14.05 9.83 -12.74
C HIS A 388 -13.61 11.20 -13.28
N HIS A 389 -12.84 11.26 -14.38
CA HIS A 389 -12.51 12.53 -15.04
C HIS A 389 -13.67 13.04 -15.91
N VAL A 390 -14.47 12.12 -16.44
CA VAL A 390 -15.50 12.39 -17.47
C VAL A 390 -16.91 12.25 -16.96
N GLU A 391 -17.14 11.58 -15.82
CA GLU A 391 -18.44 11.44 -15.17
C GLU A 391 -18.48 12.21 -13.85
N ILE A 392 -19.47 13.09 -13.69
CA ILE A 392 -19.64 13.90 -12.49
C ILE A 392 -20.07 13.00 -11.32
N GLY A 393 -19.45 13.22 -10.14
CA GLY A 393 -19.81 12.48 -8.93
C GLY A 393 -19.16 11.09 -8.79
N ARG A 394 -18.41 10.63 -9.78
CA ARG A 394 -17.67 9.38 -9.68
C ARG A 394 -16.46 9.50 -8.75
N SER A 395 -16.26 8.48 -7.93
CA SER A 395 -15.05 8.32 -7.14
C SER A 395 -13.83 8.06 -8.03
N ILE A 396 -12.66 8.50 -7.58
CA ILE A 396 -11.39 8.14 -8.22
C ILE A 396 -11.29 6.61 -8.27
N GLY A 397 -10.89 6.07 -9.42
CA GLY A 397 -10.78 4.64 -9.66
C GLY A 397 -9.84 4.36 -10.83
N SER A 398 -9.77 3.07 -11.20
CA SER A 398 -8.90 2.55 -12.26
C SER A 398 -9.61 2.28 -13.59
N ASP A 399 -10.91 2.56 -13.69
CA ASP A 399 -11.71 2.33 -14.90
C ASP A 399 -11.30 3.32 -16.00
N ALA A 400 -10.42 2.90 -16.90
CA ALA A 400 -10.00 3.72 -18.03
C ALA A 400 -11.11 3.83 -19.07
N VAL A 401 -11.30 5.04 -19.60
CA VAL A 401 -12.18 5.33 -20.75
C VAL A 401 -11.36 5.71 -21.99
N ALA A 402 -10.14 6.23 -21.80
CA ALA A 402 -9.22 6.54 -22.88
C ALA A 402 -7.78 6.12 -22.54
N GLU A 403 -7.01 5.83 -23.58
CA GLU A 403 -5.56 5.58 -23.49
C GLU A 403 -4.82 6.43 -24.51
N VAL A 404 -3.69 7.00 -24.10
CA VAL A 404 -2.81 7.75 -24.99
C VAL A 404 -1.70 6.83 -25.49
N SER A 405 -1.49 6.76 -26.80
CA SER A 405 -0.46 5.94 -27.44
C SER A 405 0.32 6.72 -28.48
N CYS A 406 1.54 6.27 -28.75
CA CYS A 406 2.32 6.76 -29.91
C CYS A 406 1.84 6.09 -31.19
N HIS A 407 1.98 6.81 -32.30
CA HIS A 407 1.81 6.21 -33.63
C HIS A 407 2.94 5.19 -33.88
N PRO A 408 2.63 3.96 -34.36
CA PRO A 408 3.62 2.89 -34.47
C PRO A 408 4.88 3.25 -35.29
N GLN A 409 4.70 4.04 -36.37
CA GLN A 409 5.79 4.44 -37.27
C GLN A 409 6.33 5.86 -37.05
N LYS A 410 5.63 6.67 -36.20
CA LYS A 410 5.96 8.08 -35.91
C LYS A 410 5.74 8.34 -34.44
N PRO A 411 6.69 7.93 -33.56
CA PRO A 411 6.52 8.00 -32.10
C PRO A 411 6.23 9.40 -31.55
N GLU A 412 6.60 10.45 -32.31
CA GLU A 412 6.32 11.84 -31.96
C GLU A 412 4.83 12.22 -32.10
N ILE A 413 4.05 11.40 -32.81
CA ILE A 413 2.60 11.59 -32.97
C ILE A 413 1.88 10.80 -31.88
N LEU A 414 1.22 11.54 -30.99
CA LEU A 414 0.36 10.95 -29.96
C LEU A 414 -1.07 10.85 -30.48
N GLY A 415 -1.74 9.76 -30.10
CA GLY A 415 -3.15 9.53 -30.32
C GLY A 415 -3.87 9.21 -29.04
N ILE A 416 -5.17 9.50 -28.97
CA ILE A 416 -6.06 9.07 -27.91
C ILE A 416 -7.01 8.01 -28.44
N LYS A 417 -7.01 6.84 -27.79
CA LYS A 417 -7.86 5.69 -28.12
C LYS A 417 -9.08 5.70 -27.20
N ASN A 418 -10.26 5.57 -27.78
CA ASN A 418 -11.48 5.33 -27.04
C ASN A 418 -11.53 3.86 -26.59
N VAL A 419 -11.38 3.62 -25.28
CA VAL A 419 -11.50 2.28 -24.68
C VAL A 419 -12.80 2.13 -23.89
N SER A 420 -13.69 3.12 -23.96
CA SER A 420 -15.03 3.05 -23.39
C SER A 420 -15.99 2.28 -24.29
N GLY A 421 -17.16 1.94 -23.76
CA GLY A 421 -18.26 1.36 -24.55
C GLY A 421 -19.16 2.40 -25.26
N GLN A 422 -18.76 3.69 -25.28
CA GLN A 422 -19.58 4.79 -25.81
C GLN A 422 -18.88 5.49 -26.96
N THR A 423 -19.63 5.92 -27.97
CA THR A 423 -19.15 6.79 -29.06
C THR A 423 -19.00 8.21 -28.52
N TRP A 424 -17.87 8.86 -28.80
CA TRP A 424 -17.62 10.26 -28.46
C TRP A 424 -17.82 11.16 -29.66
N SER A 425 -18.18 12.44 -29.40
CA SER A 425 -18.16 13.48 -30.42
C SER A 425 -16.82 14.24 -30.34
N ILE A 426 -16.17 14.36 -31.47
CA ILE A 426 -14.89 15.04 -31.64
C ILE A 426 -15.12 16.32 -32.44
N GLN A 427 -14.63 17.43 -31.91
CA GLN A 427 -14.55 18.70 -32.65
C GLN A 427 -13.10 19.06 -32.94
N TRP A 428 -12.75 19.14 -34.19
CA TRP A 428 -11.45 19.59 -34.66
C TRP A 428 -11.29 21.10 -34.55
N PRO A 429 -10.04 21.65 -34.55
CA PRO A 429 -9.82 23.10 -34.50
C PRO A 429 -10.45 23.89 -35.65
N ASP A 430 -10.66 23.24 -36.79
CA ASP A 430 -11.35 23.80 -37.96
C ASP A 430 -12.88 23.77 -37.85
N GLY A 431 -13.42 23.27 -36.72
CA GLY A 431 -14.85 23.16 -36.42
C GLY A 431 -15.50 21.88 -36.93
N LYS A 432 -14.79 21.01 -37.65
CA LYS A 432 -15.32 19.74 -38.16
C LYS A 432 -15.70 18.80 -37.02
N LEU A 433 -16.90 18.25 -37.05
CA LEU A 433 -17.43 17.29 -36.10
C LEU A 433 -17.36 15.87 -36.68
N LEU A 434 -16.81 14.93 -35.89
CA LEU A 434 -16.71 13.51 -36.23
C LEU A 434 -17.02 12.63 -35.00
N PRO A 435 -17.68 11.46 -35.19
CA PRO A 435 -17.78 10.48 -34.13
C PRO A 435 -16.45 9.73 -33.95
N LEU A 436 -16.13 9.35 -32.70
CA LEU A 436 -15.04 8.44 -32.37
C LEU A 436 -15.62 7.20 -31.69
N GLU A 437 -15.76 6.15 -32.48
CA GLU A 437 -16.28 4.87 -32.03
C GLU A 437 -15.38 4.18 -31.01
N PRO A 438 -15.92 3.29 -30.16
CA PRO A 438 -15.11 2.42 -29.30
C PRO A 438 -14.03 1.67 -30.07
N GLY A 439 -12.84 1.60 -29.47
CA GLY A 439 -11.66 0.97 -30.07
C GLY A 439 -10.90 1.81 -31.10
N LYS A 440 -11.44 2.93 -31.56
CA LYS A 440 -10.77 3.83 -32.53
C LYS A 440 -9.85 4.81 -31.83
N THR A 441 -8.83 5.25 -32.58
CA THR A 441 -7.81 6.21 -32.15
C THR A 441 -7.84 7.45 -33.00
N ILE A 442 -7.72 8.63 -32.38
CA ILE A 442 -7.60 9.92 -33.05
C ILE A 442 -6.29 10.58 -32.64
N LYS A 443 -5.67 11.32 -33.58
CA LYS A 443 -4.45 12.11 -33.32
C LYS A 443 -4.73 13.24 -32.33
N LEU A 444 -3.86 13.43 -31.35
CA LEU A 444 -3.92 14.57 -30.43
C LEU A 444 -3.40 15.84 -31.13
N GLU A 445 -4.25 16.82 -31.31
CA GLU A 445 -3.90 18.14 -31.85
C GLU A 445 -4.28 19.26 -30.87
N ASN A 446 -3.57 20.37 -30.94
CA ASN A 446 -3.88 21.54 -30.11
C ASN A 446 -5.25 22.10 -30.48
N GLY A 447 -6.10 22.35 -29.48
CA GLY A 447 -7.48 22.82 -29.69
C GLY A 447 -8.50 21.72 -30.01
N LEU A 448 -8.08 20.46 -30.10
CA LEU A 448 -9.00 19.32 -30.24
C LEU A 448 -9.92 19.24 -29.05
N LYS A 449 -11.23 19.17 -29.28
CA LYS A 449 -12.24 18.96 -28.24
C LYS A 449 -12.88 17.60 -28.35
N ILE A 450 -13.08 16.94 -27.20
CA ILE A 450 -13.66 15.61 -27.10
C ILE A 450 -14.83 15.68 -26.11
N GLN A 451 -16.02 15.36 -26.56
CA GLN A 451 -17.20 15.24 -25.73
C GLN A 451 -17.32 13.80 -25.22
N PHE A 452 -17.04 13.60 -23.92
CA PHE A 452 -17.07 12.30 -23.23
C PHE A 452 -18.46 11.98 -22.63
N GLY A 453 -19.52 12.47 -23.18
CA GLY A 453 -20.86 12.42 -22.59
C GLY A 453 -21.14 13.67 -21.75
N GLN A 454 -20.97 13.61 -20.42
CA GLN A 454 -21.28 14.75 -19.53
C GLN A 454 -20.21 15.86 -19.54
N GLN A 455 -18.97 15.53 -19.86
CA GLN A 455 -17.83 16.46 -19.81
C GLN A 455 -17.18 16.62 -21.19
N GLU A 456 -16.77 17.86 -21.49
CA GLU A 456 -15.91 18.16 -22.62
C GLU A 456 -14.46 18.24 -22.17
N GLY A 457 -13.56 17.65 -22.95
CA GLY A 457 -12.11 17.79 -22.81
C GLY A 457 -11.51 18.59 -23.94
N GLU A 458 -10.64 19.57 -23.64
CA GLU A 458 -9.90 20.38 -24.63
C GLU A 458 -8.40 20.08 -24.52
N VAL A 459 -7.77 19.72 -25.64
CA VAL A 459 -6.33 19.45 -25.74
C VAL A 459 -5.57 20.76 -25.92
N ARG A 460 -4.49 20.91 -25.14
CA ARG A 460 -3.51 22.01 -25.25
C ARG A 460 -2.10 21.42 -25.30
N ARG A 461 -1.28 21.97 -26.17
CA ARG A 461 0.15 21.64 -26.30
C ARG A 461 1.01 22.81 -25.86
#